data_36002d51805e38c88fa190e366320a63
#
_entry.id   36002d51805e38c88fa190e366320a63
#
_cell.length_a   1.000
_cell.length_b   1.000
_cell.length_c   1.000
_cell.angle_alpha   90.00
_cell.angle_beta   90.00
_cell.angle_gamma   90.00
#
_symmetry.space_group_name_H-M   'P 1'
#
loop_
_entity.id
_entity.type
_entity.pdbx_description
1 polymer ?
#
loop_
_entity_poly.entity_id
_entity_poly.type
_entity_poly.pdbx_seq_one_letter_code
_entity_poly.pdbx_strand_id
1 'polypeptide(L)'
;MPSPSLRLTYFTVLLILTLGVAAHAQAPDPQKLLEEASEAQQRGDAALAVRKYQELIQLRPDMIAARANLGLTLASLGRFDEAIAQFSAALAKAPGDHELRANLAMAFYQKGDLPKAADEFSSLHAEERDNIQITVLLGTCDMRMGQASRAISILTPAVQAHPDNLDLQWALGWALIRSGRTQEGFDRAERVAKQKDDAEAYARIADAERKVLAFDRARRSVDAAIRLSPQLPGLYTLSGLIMDDAGDHGGAAAAFEKALEANPNDFQAHLHLGAVLYSQRTLDTARAHLERALEIDPSSSLALYELALVKRAEGQVEAAVEDLEKAVRETPEWVEPHVELAALYYRLHRLEDGARENRIVDRLAEEQRQLKSRTVNPRTP
;
A
#
# COMPACT_ATOMS: atom_id res chain seq x y z
N MET A 1 80.95 19.37 69.71
CA MET A 1 79.90 18.43 70.00
C MET A 1 79.26 18.01 68.70
N PRO A 2 79.26 16.74 68.36
CA PRO A 2 79.30 16.36 66.95
C PRO A 2 77.94 16.25 66.32
N SER A 3 77.89 16.64 65.04
CA SER A 3 76.80 16.48 64.10
C SER A 3 76.56 15.01 63.68
N PRO A 4 75.35 14.58 63.46
CA PRO A 4 75.12 13.27 62.88
C PRO A 4 75.16 13.33 61.38
N SER A 5 75.84 12.35 60.84
CA SER A 5 76.05 12.05 59.43
C SER A 5 74.77 11.76 58.65
N LEU A 6 74.63 12.44 57.49
CA LEU A 6 73.67 12.14 56.44
C LEU A 6 74.02 10.77 55.81
N ARG A 7 73.10 9.80 55.93
CA ARG A 7 73.11 8.61 55.07
C ARG A 7 72.25 8.86 53.87
N LEU A 8 72.88 9.04 52.72
CA LEU A 8 72.24 9.14 51.40
C LEU A 8 71.87 7.73 50.92
N THR A 9 70.64 7.37 51.08
CA THR A 9 70.10 6.14 50.46
C THR A 9 69.71 6.44 49.00
N TYR A 10 70.52 5.87 48.12
CA TYR A 10 70.13 5.88 46.64
C TYR A 10 68.91 5.01 46.42
N PHE A 11 67.79 5.65 46.20
CA PHE A 11 66.64 4.98 45.57
C PHE A 11 66.87 4.95 44.06
N THR A 12 67.31 3.83 43.54
CA THR A 12 67.28 3.53 42.11
C THR A 12 65.84 3.39 41.67
N VAL A 13 65.27 4.46 41.09
CA VAL A 13 64.04 4.41 40.40
C VAL A 13 64.27 3.71 39.05
N LEU A 14 63.93 2.41 39.00
CA LEU A 14 63.90 1.65 37.79
C LEU A 14 62.72 2.15 36.99
N LEU A 15 62.95 3.11 36.09
CA LEU A 15 61.95 3.57 35.10
C LEU A 15 61.75 2.45 34.06
N ILE A 16 60.81 1.56 34.30
CA ILE A 16 60.37 0.61 33.32
C ILE A 16 59.64 1.42 32.22
N LEU A 17 60.38 1.76 31.18
CA LEU A 17 59.80 2.19 29.90
C LEU A 17 59.03 0.99 29.31
N THR A 18 57.79 0.84 29.71
CA THR A 18 56.83 0.08 28.89
C THR A 18 56.64 0.86 27.59
N LEU A 19 57.43 0.50 26.59
CA LEU A 19 57.06 0.77 25.20
C LEU A 19 55.74 0.07 24.96
N GLY A 20 54.66 0.79 25.25
CA GLY A 20 53.38 0.46 24.70
C GLY A 20 53.52 0.51 23.17
N VAL A 21 53.71 -0.64 22.57
CA VAL A 21 53.43 -0.79 21.14
C VAL A 21 51.93 -0.49 21.00
N ALA A 22 51.60 0.79 20.87
CA ALA A 22 50.33 1.17 20.31
C ALA A 22 50.33 0.50 18.92
N ALA A 23 49.67 -0.64 18.81
CA ALA A 23 49.30 -1.17 17.53
C ALA A 23 48.58 0.00 16.83
N HIS A 24 49.29 0.66 15.93
CA HIS A 24 48.65 1.58 14.98
C HIS A 24 47.67 0.70 14.21
N ALA A 25 46.43 0.65 14.68
CA ALA A 25 45.35 0.17 13.88
C ALA A 25 45.43 1.02 12.60
N GLN A 26 45.94 0.39 11.54
CA GLN A 26 46.09 1.03 10.26
C GLN A 26 44.70 1.60 9.91
N ALA A 27 44.62 2.90 9.68
CA ALA A 27 43.34 3.52 9.36
C ALA A 27 42.70 2.70 8.23
N PRO A 28 41.42 2.34 8.35
CA PRO A 28 40.81 1.48 7.37
C PRO A 28 40.96 2.10 5.98
N ASP A 29 41.42 1.29 5.04
CA ASP A 29 41.59 1.70 3.63
C ASP A 29 40.22 1.99 3.00
N PRO A 30 39.95 3.21 2.53
CA PRO A 30 38.69 3.55 1.94
C PRO A 30 38.32 2.68 0.72
N GLN A 31 39.33 2.24 -0.06
CA GLN A 31 39.14 1.38 -1.19
C GLN A 31 38.60 0.00 -0.74
N LYS A 32 39.25 -0.58 0.26
CA LYS A 32 38.86 -1.86 0.84
C LYS A 32 37.48 -1.80 1.49
N LEU A 33 37.14 -0.70 2.19
CA LEU A 33 35.80 -0.50 2.73
C LEU A 33 34.73 -0.44 1.65
N LEU A 34 35.00 0.22 0.52
CA LEU A 34 34.10 0.28 -0.62
C LEU A 34 33.88 -1.13 -1.23
N GLU A 35 34.95 -1.91 -1.38
CA GLU A 35 34.87 -3.28 -1.89
C GLU A 35 34.03 -4.17 -0.93
N GLU A 36 34.34 -4.15 0.38
CA GLU A 36 33.61 -4.90 1.41
C GLU A 36 32.13 -4.52 1.47
N ALA A 37 31.80 -3.22 1.33
CA ALA A 37 30.44 -2.74 1.30
C ALA A 37 29.67 -3.23 0.05
N SER A 38 30.31 -3.12 -1.11
CA SER A 38 29.73 -3.57 -2.39
C SER A 38 29.50 -5.08 -2.42
N GLU A 39 30.46 -5.87 -1.93
CA GLU A 39 30.31 -7.31 -1.80
C GLU A 39 29.20 -7.71 -0.81
N ALA A 40 29.09 -7.01 0.32
CA ALA A 40 28.00 -7.24 1.27
C ALA A 40 26.63 -6.95 0.62
N GLN A 41 26.52 -5.85 -0.13
CA GLN A 41 25.32 -5.48 -0.87
C GLN A 41 24.97 -6.55 -1.92
N GLN A 42 25.93 -7.02 -2.70
CA GLN A 42 25.70 -8.06 -3.71
C GLN A 42 25.27 -9.40 -3.10
N ARG A 43 25.76 -9.75 -1.93
CA ARG A 43 25.37 -10.96 -1.18
C ARG A 43 24.04 -10.81 -0.45
N GLY A 44 23.41 -9.63 -0.48
CA GLY A 44 22.18 -9.34 0.23
C GLY A 44 22.34 -9.05 1.73
N ASP A 45 23.58 -8.94 2.24
CA ASP A 45 23.84 -8.53 3.62
C ASP A 45 23.75 -7.00 3.75
N ALA A 46 22.52 -6.51 3.64
CA ALA A 46 22.25 -5.08 3.67
C ALA A 46 22.68 -4.43 4.99
N ALA A 47 22.63 -5.15 6.12
CA ALA A 47 23.05 -4.61 7.41
C ALA A 47 24.57 -4.37 7.47
N LEU A 48 25.37 -5.28 6.92
CA LEU A 48 26.81 -5.11 6.80
C LEU A 48 27.15 -4.00 5.80
N ALA A 49 26.47 -3.98 4.64
CA ALA A 49 26.68 -2.95 3.62
C ALA A 49 26.44 -1.54 4.19
N VAL A 50 25.31 -1.33 4.91
CA VAL A 50 25.02 -0.04 5.59
C VAL A 50 26.16 0.37 6.52
N ARG A 51 26.63 -0.53 7.40
CA ARG A 51 27.74 -0.21 8.32
C ARG A 51 29.00 0.19 7.58
N LYS A 52 29.38 -0.59 6.56
CA LYS A 52 30.61 -0.34 5.78
C LYS A 52 30.55 0.95 4.97
N TYR A 53 29.42 1.26 4.34
CA TYR A 53 29.24 2.56 3.68
C TYR A 53 29.24 3.72 4.68
N GLN A 54 28.67 3.56 5.88
CA GLN A 54 28.71 4.59 6.92
C GLN A 54 30.16 4.84 7.42
N GLU A 55 30.95 3.78 7.67
CA GLU A 55 32.37 3.88 8.01
C GLU A 55 33.14 4.63 6.90
N LEU A 56 32.90 4.29 5.64
CA LEU A 56 33.53 4.93 4.49
C LEU A 56 33.18 6.42 4.41
N ILE A 57 31.91 6.79 4.62
CA ILE A 57 31.45 8.19 4.60
C ILE A 57 32.05 9.00 5.77
N GLN A 58 32.31 8.36 6.93
CA GLN A 58 33.01 9.02 8.03
C GLN A 58 34.44 9.37 7.65
N LEU A 59 35.15 8.50 6.92
CA LEU A 59 36.52 8.75 6.44
C LEU A 59 36.54 9.68 5.21
N ARG A 60 35.57 9.56 4.35
CA ARG A 60 35.49 10.31 3.08
C ARG A 60 34.08 10.91 2.91
N PRO A 61 33.76 12.00 3.63
CA PRO A 61 32.43 12.63 3.58
C PRO A 61 32.06 13.20 2.20
N ASP A 62 33.03 13.39 1.35
CA ASP A 62 32.92 13.88 -0.03
C ASP A 62 32.63 12.79 -1.07
N MET A 63 32.67 11.50 -0.69
CA MET A 63 32.53 10.39 -1.60
C MET A 63 31.06 10.20 -2.03
N ILE A 64 30.70 10.76 -3.18
CA ILE A 64 29.33 10.70 -3.74
C ILE A 64 28.86 9.26 -3.91
N ALA A 65 29.71 8.41 -4.51
CA ALA A 65 29.37 7.00 -4.76
C ALA A 65 29.00 6.22 -3.47
N ALA A 66 29.73 6.47 -2.37
CA ALA A 66 29.43 5.83 -1.09
C ALA A 66 28.05 6.25 -0.56
N ARG A 67 27.71 7.54 -0.67
CA ARG A 67 26.39 8.04 -0.29
C ARG A 67 25.28 7.50 -1.17
N ALA A 68 25.51 7.44 -2.48
CA ALA A 68 24.56 6.87 -3.44
C ALA A 68 24.23 5.41 -3.12
N ASN A 69 25.27 4.59 -2.92
CA ASN A 69 25.11 3.17 -2.60
C ASN A 69 24.52 2.94 -1.21
N LEU A 70 24.87 3.77 -0.20
CA LEU A 70 24.21 3.74 1.09
C LEU A 70 22.71 4.07 0.94
N GLY A 71 22.38 5.10 0.15
CA GLY A 71 20.99 5.48 -0.14
C GLY A 71 20.21 4.34 -0.79
N LEU A 72 20.76 3.68 -1.79
CA LEU A 72 20.15 2.52 -2.44
C LEU A 72 19.94 1.35 -1.46
N THR A 73 20.96 1.05 -0.63
CA THR A 73 20.87 -0.01 0.38
C THR A 73 19.79 0.31 1.43
N LEU A 74 19.73 1.56 1.90
CA LEU A 74 18.70 2.01 2.84
C LEU A 74 17.29 1.95 2.25
N ALA A 75 17.14 2.36 0.98
CA ALA A 75 15.85 2.29 0.27
C ALA A 75 15.37 0.83 0.14
N SER A 76 16.26 -0.11 -0.17
CA SER A 76 15.92 -1.54 -0.24
C SER A 76 15.47 -2.14 1.11
N LEU A 77 15.86 -1.51 2.22
CA LEU A 77 15.42 -1.86 3.58
C LEU A 77 14.14 -1.11 4.02
N GLY A 78 13.53 -0.31 3.15
CA GLY A 78 12.39 0.54 3.48
C GLY A 78 12.73 1.75 4.36
N ARG A 79 14.03 2.04 4.61
CA ARG A 79 14.52 3.16 5.42
C ARG A 79 14.58 4.44 4.58
N PHE A 80 13.42 4.86 4.06
CA PHE A 80 13.34 5.91 3.03
C PHE A 80 13.82 7.27 3.50
N ASP A 81 13.58 7.66 4.77
CA ASP A 81 14.05 8.95 5.29
C ASP A 81 15.58 9.06 5.29
N GLU A 82 16.24 7.98 5.67
CA GLU A 82 17.70 7.93 5.67
C GLU A 82 18.26 7.86 4.24
N ALA A 83 17.59 7.12 3.34
CA ALA A 83 17.96 7.09 1.93
C ALA A 83 17.88 8.49 1.30
N ILE A 84 16.76 9.21 1.52
CA ILE A 84 16.55 10.59 1.07
C ILE A 84 17.68 11.51 1.58
N ALA A 85 18.07 11.38 2.85
CA ALA A 85 19.16 12.19 3.41
C ALA A 85 20.49 11.92 2.69
N GLN A 86 20.80 10.65 2.36
CA GLN A 86 22.03 10.31 1.64
C GLN A 86 22.00 10.79 0.20
N PHE A 87 20.90 10.56 -0.55
CA PHE A 87 20.76 11.04 -1.92
C PHE A 87 20.80 12.57 -1.99
N SER A 88 20.14 13.28 -1.08
CA SER A 88 20.16 14.74 -1.02
C SER A 88 21.57 15.27 -0.74
N ALA A 89 22.31 14.64 0.17
CA ALA A 89 23.68 15.01 0.46
C ALA A 89 24.65 14.75 -0.72
N ALA A 90 24.40 13.66 -1.47
CA ALA A 90 25.15 13.35 -2.69
C ALA A 90 24.82 14.35 -3.80
N LEU A 91 23.53 14.62 -4.04
CA LEU A 91 23.05 15.55 -5.07
C LEU A 91 23.51 17.01 -4.81
N ALA A 92 23.64 17.42 -3.53
CA ALA A 92 24.22 18.73 -3.18
C ALA A 92 25.67 18.88 -3.63
N LYS A 93 26.41 17.77 -3.84
CA LYS A 93 27.78 17.78 -4.38
C LYS A 93 27.83 17.59 -5.88
N ALA A 94 26.81 16.99 -6.46
CA ALA A 94 26.67 16.76 -7.91
C ALA A 94 25.26 17.13 -8.39
N PRO A 95 24.89 18.41 -8.42
CA PRO A 95 23.51 18.85 -8.70
C PRO A 95 23.01 18.51 -10.11
N GLY A 96 23.91 18.24 -11.05
CA GLY A 96 23.58 17.78 -12.42
C GLY A 96 23.55 16.25 -12.58
N ASP A 97 23.63 15.48 -11.50
CA ASP A 97 23.59 14.03 -11.58
C ASP A 97 22.14 13.54 -11.64
N HIS A 98 21.71 13.14 -12.84
CA HIS A 98 20.34 12.69 -13.11
C HIS A 98 20.01 11.36 -12.43
N GLU A 99 20.99 10.47 -12.27
CA GLU A 99 20.79 9.18 -11.59
C GLU A 99 20.53 9.40 -10.10
N LEU A 100 21.31 10.25 -9.43
CA LEU A 100 21.08 10.61 -8.04
C LEU A 100 19.70 11.27 -7.84
N ARG A 101 19.32 12.17 -8.77
CA ARG A 101 18.01 12.82 -8.73
C ARG A 101 16.88 11.81 -8.93
N ALA A 102 17.02 10.86 -9.85
CA ALA A 102 16.05 9.80 -10.07
C ALA A 102 15.91 8.89 -8.83
N ASN A 103 17.02 8.55 -8.18
CA ASN A 103 17.03 7.77 -6.96
C ASN A 103 16.36 8.51 -5.78
N LEU A 104 16.62 9.83 -5.67
CA LEU A 104 15.96 10.70 -4.69
C LEU A 104 14.44 10.76 -4.94
N ALA A 105 14.03 10.97 -6.18
CA ALA A 105 12.63 11.00 -6.59
C ALA A 105 11.93 9.67 -6.27
N MET A 106 12.58 8.55 -6.56
CA MET A 106 12.07 7.22 -6.27
C MET A 106 11.95 6.98 -4.74
N ALA A 107 12.90 7.44 -3.94
CA ALA A 107 12.84 7.34 -2.49
C ALA A 107 11.66 8.15 -1.91
N PHE A 108 11.40 9.36 -2.42
CA PHE A 108 10.20 10.13 -2.09
C PHE A 108 8.91 9.39 -2.51
N TYR A 109 8.89 8.82 -3.71
CA TYR A 109 7.75 8.07 -4.22
C TYR A 109 7.41 6.86 -3.34
N GLN A 110 8.42 6.07 -2.96
CA GLN A 110 8.27 4.89 -2.11
C GLN A 110 7.87 5.26 -0.67
N LYS A 111 8.36 6.38 -0.15
CA LYS A 111 7.93 6.95 1.13
C LYS A 111 6.47 7.41 1.10
N GLY A 112 5.91 7.71 -0.08
CA GLY A 112 4.59 8.29 -0.25
C GLY A 112 4.56 9.83 -0.27
N ASP A 113 5.73 10.51 -0.27
CA ASP A 113 5.85 11.96 -0.44
C ASP A 113 5.73 12.30 -1.94
N LEU A 114 4.51 12.10 -2.46
CA LEU A 114 4.23 12.24 -3.89
C LEU A 114 4.50 13.64 -4.44
N PRO A 115 4.23 14.74 -3.71
CA PRO A 115 4.56 16.08 -4.21
C PRO A 115 6.06 16.23 -4.50
N LYS A 116 6.94 15.84 -3.55
CA LYS A 116 8.39 15.94 -3.76
C LYS A 116 8.89 14.99 -4.84
N ALA A 117 8.34 13.77 -4.91
CA ALA A 117 8.64 12.86 -6.01
C ALA A 117 8.31 13.47 -7.37
N ALA A 118 7.11 14.08 -7.51
CA ALA A 118 6.68 14.73 -8.75
C ALA A 118 7.54 15.94 -9.11
N ASP A 119 8.01 16.72 -8.14
CA ASP A 119 8.90 17.86 -8.37
C ASP A 119 10.25 17.39 -8.94
N GLU A 120 10.86 16.35 -8.35
CA GLU A 120 12.13 15.82 -8.86
C GLU A 120 11.96 15.12 -10.22
N PHE A 121 10.90 14.32 -10.42
CA PHE A 121 10.61 13.73 -11.73
C PHE A 121 10.26 14.79 -12.79
N SER A 122 9.60 15.89 -12.44
CA SER A 122 9.33 17.00 -13.36
C SER A 122 10.61 17.67 -13.82
N SER A 123 11.56 17.87 -12.91
CA SER A 123 12.87 18.42 -13.22
C SER A 123 13.63 17.53 -14.21
N LEU A 124 13.65 16.21 -13.94
CA LEU A 124 14.27 15.23 -14.86
C LEU A 124 13.56 15.20 -16.22
N HIS A 125 12.22 15.18 -16.23
CA HIS A 125 11.46 15.17 -17.49
C HIS A 125 11.67 16.44 -18.33
N ALA A 126 11.91 17.58 -17.71
CA ALA A 126 12.23 18.82 -18.46
C ALA A 126 13.57 18.73 -19.19
N GLU A 127 14.54 18.02 -18.62
CA GLU A 127 15.89 17.82 -19.18
C GLU A 127 15.95 16.59 -20.11
N GLU A 128 15.17 15.54 -19.83
CA GLU A 128 15.15 14.25 -20.53
C GLU A 128 13.74 13.90 -21.04
N ARG A 129 13.20 14.70 -21.96
CA ARG A 129 11.80 14.52 -22.43
C ARG A 129 11.51 13.17 -23.09
N ASP A 130 12.52 12.53 -23.66
CA ASP A 130 12.41 11.22 -24.31
C ASP A 130 12.62 10.06 -23.34
N ASN A 131 12.88 10.32 -22.05
CA ASN A 131 13.00 9.30 -21.05
C ASN A 131 11.61 8.78 -20.64
N ILE A 132 11.24 7.67 -21.25
CA ILE A 132 9.93 7.02 -21.07
C ILE A 132 9.68 6.68 -19.60
N GLN A 133 10.69 6.15 -18.90
CA GLN A 133 10.56 5.73 -17.51
C GLN A 133 10.22 6.91 -16.58
N ILE A 134 10.93 8.02 -16.74
CA ILE A 134 10.66 9.25 -15.98
C ILE A 134 9.26 9.78 -16.30
N THR A 135 8.87 9.77 -17.57
CA THR A 135 7.54 10.22 -18.03
C THR A 135 6.41 9.37 -17.40
N VAL A 136 6.57 8.05 -17.37
CA VAL A 136 5.60 7.13 -16.75
C VAL A 136 5.52 7.34 -15.23
N LEU A 137 6.67 7.50 -14.55
CA LEU A 137 6.74 7.73 -13.11
C LEU A 137 6.09 9.06 -12.72
N LEU A 138 6.38 10.14 -13.45
CA LEU A 138 5.76 11.44 -13.25
C LEU A 138 4.23 11.38 -13.45
N GLY A 139 3.77 10.78 -14.55
CA GLY A 139 2.35 10.56 -14.78
C GLY A 139 1.68 9.72 -13.68
N THR A 140 2.39 8.74 -13.14
CA THR A 140 1.91 7.91 -12.02
C THR A 140 1.82 8.71 -10.71
N CYS A 141 2.80 9.57 -10.42
CA CYS A 141 2.71 10.50 -9.28
C CYS A 141 1.48 11.40 -9.39
N ASP A 142 1.29 12.04 -10.56
CA ASP A 142 0.16 12.92 -10.82
C ASP A 142 -1.19 12.19 -10.65
N MET A 143 -1.30 10.96 -11.15
CA MET A 143 -2.50 10.14 -10.95
C MET A 143 -2.76 9.82 -9.48
N ARG A 144 -1.73 9.48 -8.71
CA ARG A 144 -1.87 9.18 -7.27
C ARG A 144 -2.26 10.42 -6.46
N MET A 145 -1.86 11.62 -6.91
CA MET A 145 -2.27 12.90 -6.33
C MET A 145 -3.65 13.37 -6.80
N GLY A 146 -4.36 12.58 -7.63
CA GLY A 146 -5.65 12.97 -8.20
C GLY A 146 -5.57 13.97 -9.36
N GLN A 147 -4.37 14.23 -9.88
CA GLN A 147 -4.11 15.19 -10.97
C GLN A 147 -4.16 14.51 -12.35
N ALA A 148 -5.22 13.76 -12.63
CA ALA A 148 -5.35 12.96 -13.84
C ALA A 148 -5.19 13.78 -15.14
N SER A 149 -5.68 15.02 -15.16
CA SER A 149 -5.54 15.91 -16.34
C SER A 149 -4.09 16.26 -16.61
N ARG A 150 -3.27 16.48 -15.57
CA ARG A 150 -1.83 16.73 -15.71
C ARG A 150 -1.11 15.48 -16.21
N ALA A 151 -1.41 14.31 -15.65
CA ALA A 151 -0.88 13.03 -16.14
C ALA A 151 -1.16 12.84 -17.65
N ILE A 152 -2.41 13.10 -18.10
CA ILE A 152 -2.78 13.01 -19.53
C ILE A 152 -1.95 13.97 -20.38
N SER A 153 -1.75 15.22 -19.93
CA SER A 153 -0.99 16.22 -20.70
C SER A 153 0.48 15.84 -20.90
N ILE A 154 1.06 15.11 -19.94
CA ILE A 154 2.45 14.62 -19.99
C ILE A 154 2.55 13.34 -20.82
N LEU A 155 1.63 12.38 -20.59
CA LEU A 155 1.69 11.08 -21.24
C LEU A 155 1.28 11.10 -22.72
N THR A 156 0.36 11.98 -23.12
CA THR A 156 -0.16 12.00 -24.50
C THR A 156 0.93 12.27 -25.54
N PRO A 157 1.80 13.29 -25.42
CA PRO A 157 2.90 13.50 -26.37
C PRO A 157 3.86 12.30 -26.42
N ALA A 158 4.17 11.71 -25.27
CA ALA A 158 5.07 10.56 -25.21
C ALA A 158 4.48 9.33 -25.92
N VAL A 159 3.17 9.06 -25.75
CA VAL A 159 2.46 8.02 -26.50
C VAL A 159 2.44 8.29 -27.99
N GLN A 160 2.31 9.55 -28.42
CA GLN A 160 2.35 9.91 -29.84
C GLN A 160 3.75 9.66 -30.44
N ALA A 161 4.80 9.94 -29.69
CA ALA A 161 6.18 9.68 -30.11
C ALA A 161 6.53 8.18 -30.09
N HIS A 162 5.96 7.42 -29.15
CA HIS A 162 6.23 5.99 -28.94
C HIS A 162 4.93 5.18 -28.86
N PRO A 163 4.18 5.06 -29.97
CA PRO A 163 2.83 4.46 -29.97
C PRO A 163 2.80 2.99 -29.57
N ASP A 164 3.89 2.25 -29.79
CA ASP A 164 4.00 0.83 -29.47
C ASP A 164 4.53 0.56 -28.04
N ASN A 165 4.87 1.63 -27.30
CA ASN A 165 5.34 1.45 -25.92
C ASN A 165 4.17 1.15 -24.98
N LEU A 166 4.14 -0.09 -24.49
CA LEU A 166 3.03 -0.60 -23.68
C LEU A 166 2.92 0.05 -22.30
N ASP A 167 4.02 0.48 -21.72
CA ASP A 167 4.01 1.11 -20.39
C ASP A 167 3.42 2.53 -20.46
N LEU A 168 3.75 3.28 -21.51
CA LEU A 168 3.11 4.56 -21.81
C LEU A 168 1.62 4.40 -22.11
N GLN A 169 1.26 3.40 -22.93
CA GLN A 169 -0.13 3.10 -23.26
C GLN A 169 -0.94 2.73 -22.00
N TRP A 170 -0.37 1.92 -21.12
CA TRP A 170 -0.95 1.53 -19.84
C TRP A 170 -1.14 2.74 -18.91
N ALA A 171 -0.09 3.54 -18.73
CA ALA A 171 -0.16 4.73 -17.89
C ALA A 171 -1.20 5.74 -18.37
N LEU A 172 -1.25 6.02 -19.70
CA LEU A 172 -2.25 6.90 -20.27
C LEU A 172 -3.67 6.31 -20.14
N GLY A 173 -3.83 4.99 -20.33
CA GLY A 173 -5.12 4.31 -20.12
C GLY A 173 -5.69 4.57 -18.72
N TRP A 174 -4.86 4.38 -17.69
CA TRP A 174 -5.26 4.63 -16.30
C TRP A 174 -5.51 6.11 -16.00
N ALA A 175 -4.72 7.01 -16.57
CA ALA A 175 -4.96 8.45 -16.43
C ALA A 175 -6.31 8.87 -17.04
N LEU A 176 -6.67 8.31 -18.19
CA LEU A 176 -7.98 8.52 -18.83
C LEU A 176 -9.14 7.98 -17.98
N ILE A 177 -9.02 6.77 -17.43
CA ILE A 177 -10.03 6.20 -16.52
C ILE A 177 -10.26 7.13 -15.32
N ARG A 178 -9.18 7.56 -14.68
CA ARG A 178 -9.28 8.45 -13.49
C ARG A 178 -9.77 9.86 -13.83
N SER A 179 -9.65 10.31 -15.07
CA SER A 179 -10.22 11.60 -15.52
C SER A 179 -11.70 11.54 -15.90
N GLY A 180 -12.32 10.35 -15.85
CA GLY A 180 -13.70 10.12 -16.29
C GLY A 180 -13.83 9.73 -17.77
N ARG A 181 -12.75 9.69 -18.55
CA ARG A 181 -12.73 9.17 -19.94
C ARG A 181 -12.59 7.65 -19.93
N THR A 182 -13.53 6.99 -19.22
CA THR A 182 -13.41 5.58 -18.83
C THR A 182 -13.38 4.64 -20.04
N GLN A 183 -14.24 4.86 -21.04
CA GLN A 183 -14.31 4.00 -22.23
C GLN A 183 -12.96 3.96 -22.97
N GLU A 184 -12.41 5.12 -23.29
CA GLU A 184 -11.12 5.24 -24.01
C GLU A 184 -9.97 4.63 -23.19
N GLY A 185 -9.98 4.88 -21.87
CA GLY A 185 -8.98 4.35 -20.95
C GLY A 185 -9.01 2.83 -20.88
N PHE A 186 -10.19 2.23 -20.74
CA PHE A 186 -10.34 0.77 -20.72
C PHE A 186 -9.95 0.12 -22.04
N ASP A 187 -10.41 0.67 -23.18
CA ASP A 187 -10.05 0.15 -24.50
C ASP A 187 -8.53 0.13 -24.71
N ARG A 188 -7.84 1.11 -24.14
CA ARG A 188 -6.37 1.19 -24.18
C ARG A 188 -5.72 0.16 -23.25
N ALA A 189 -6.17 0.06 -22.00
CA ALA A 189 -5.66 -0.88 -21.02
C ALA A 189 -5.88 -2.34 -21.45
N GLU A 190 -7.07 -2.68 -21.98
CA GLU A 190 -7.38 -4.01 -22.51
C GLU A 190 -6.45 -4.41 -23.67
N ARG A 191 -6.13 -3.47 -24.59
CA ARG A 191 -5.17 -3.74 -25.67
C ARG A 191 -3.80 -4.10 -25.13
N VAL A 192 -3.33 -3.39 -24.09
CA VAL A 192 -2.05 -3.69 -23.43
C VAL A 192 -2.09 -5.05 -22.76
N ALA A 193 -3.13 -5.32 -21.96
CA ALA A 193 -3.29 -6.61 -21.27
C ALA A 193 -3.32 -7.78 -22.27
N LYS A 194 -4.01 -7.61 -23.41
CA LYS A 194 -4.08 -8.60 -24.49
C LYS A 194 -2.72 -8.84 -25.15
N GLN A 195 -1.96 -7.75 -25.39
CA GLN A 195 -0.66 -7.88 -26.07
C GLN A 195 0.43 -8.50 -25.17
N LYS A 196 0.29 -8.34 -23.85
CA LYS A 196 1.19 -8.93 -22.85
C LYS A 196 0.74 -10.32 -22.37
N ASP A 197 -0.45 -10.80 -22.75
CA ASP A 197 -1.10 -11.98 -22.16
C ASP A 197 -1.11 -11.93 -20.62
N ASP A 198 -1.45 -10.76 -20.08
CA ASP A 198 -1.29 -10.42 -18.67
C ASP A 198 -2.62 -10.60 -17.91
N ALA A 199 -2.75 -11.71 -17.19
CA ALA A 199 -3.92 -12.03 -16.39
C ALA A 199 -4.13 -11.04 -15.23
N GLU A 200 -3.06 -10.55 -14.60
CA GLU A 200 -3.16 -9.57 -13.51
C GLU A 200 -3.66 -8.21 -14.04
N ALA A 201 -3.19 -7.81 -15.23
CA ALA A 201 -3.67 -6.61 -15.88
C ALA A 201 -5.19 -6.70 -16.16
N TYR A 202 -5.66 -7.84 -16.69
CA TYR A 202 -7.10 -8.07 -16.91
C TYR A 202 -7.90 -8.06 -15.60
N ALA A 203 -7.38 -8.65 -14.52
CA ALA A 203 -8.04 -8.61 -13.20
C ALA A 203 -8.17 -7.17 -12.67
N ARG A 204 -7.12 -6.35 -12.82
CA ARG A 204 -7.13 -4.93 -12.43
C ARG A 204 -8.12 -4.13 -13.26
N ILE A 205 -8.22 -4.40 -14.56
CA ILE A 205 -9.22 -3.77 -15.44
C ILE A 205 -10.63 -4.17 -14.99
N ALA A 206 -10.88 -5.46 -14.76
CA ALA A 206 -12.18 -5.97 -14.34
C ALA A 206 -12.66 -5.33 -13.02
N ASP A 207 -11.79 -5.19 -12.02
CA ASP A 207 -12.13 -4.52 -10.76
C ASP A 207 -12.44 -3.03 -10.97
N ALA A 208 -11.68 -2.35 -11.84
CA ALA A 208 -11.95 -0.95 -12.17
C ALA A 208 -13.27 -0.77 -12.94
N GLU A 209 -13.56 -1.67 -13.88
CA GLU A 209 -14.83 -1.69 -14.63
C GLU A 209 -16.04 -1.96 -13.71
N ARG A 210 -15.89 -2.88 -12.73
CA ARG A 210 -16.89 -3.14 -11.69
C ARG A 210 -17.20 -1.87 -10.90
N LYS A 211 -16.17 -1.15 -10.45
CA LYS A 211 -16.29 0.09 -9.65
C LYS A 211 -17.00 1.24 -10.39
N VAL A 212 -16.98 1.24 -11.72
CA VAL A 212 -17.74 2.19 -12.54
C VAL A 212 -19.04 1.60 -13.08
N LEU A 213 -19.49 0.47 -12.53
CA LEU A 213 -20.73 -0.23 -12.85
C LEU A 213 -20.79 -0.74 -14.31
N ALA A 214 -19.65 -0.94 -14.96
CA ALA A 214 -19.54 -1.49 -16.31
C ALA A 214 -19.50 -3.03 -16.29
N PHE A 215 -20.51 -3.66 -15.69
CA PHE A 215 -20.51 -5.08 -15.33
C PHE A 215 -20.29 -6.03 -16.51
N ASP A 216 -20.88 -5.77 -17.68
CA ASP A 216 -20.65 -6.60 -18.87
C ASP A 216 -19.19 -6.58 -19.35
N ARG A 217 -18.51 -5.45 -19.21
CA ARG A 217 -17.07 -5.35 -19.51
C ARG A 217 -16.25 -6.07 -18.43
N ALA A 218 -16.54 -5.79 -17.16
CA ALA A 218 -15.86 -6.40 -16.02
C ALA A 218 -15.90 -7.93 -16.10
N ARG A 219 -17.07 -8.51 -16.49
CA ARG A 219 -17.21 -9.95 -16.70
C ARG A 219 -16.29 -10.46 -17.82
N ARG A 220 -16.25 -9.78 -18.98
CA ARG A 220 -15.35 -10.19 -20.06
C ARG A 220 -13.87 -10.11 -19.66
N SER A 221 -13.50 -9.07 -18.92
CA SER A 221 -12.12 -8.89 -18.45
C SER A 221 -11.71 -9.95 -17.42
N VAL A 222 -12.57 -10.25 -16.43
CA VAL A 222 -12.27 -11.31 -15.45
C VAL A 222 -12.25 -12.70 -16.11
N ASP A 223 -13.13 -12.97 -17.06
CA ASP A 223 -13.13 -14.21 -17.84
C ASP A 223 -11.84 -14.36 -18.68
N ALA A 224 -11.30 -13.25 -19.21
CA ALA A 224 -10.01 -13.26 -19.90
C ALA A 224 -8.87 -13.58 -18.93
N ALA A 225 -8.87 -12.98 -17.74
CA ALA A 225 -7.88 -13.28 -16.69
C ALA A 225 -7.93 -14.75 -16.27
N ILE A 226 -9.12 -15.31 -16.04
CA ILE A 226 -9.33 -16.73 -15.67
C ILE A 226 -8.85 -17.67 -16.78
N ARG A 227 -9.09 -17.34 -18.05
CA ARG A 227 -8.60 -18.18 -19.18
C ARG A 227 -7.09 -18.18 -19.27
N LEU A 228 -6.41 -17.05 -18.98
CA LEU A 228 -4.96 -16.94 -19.04
C LEU A 228 -4.29 -17.63 -17.83
N SER A 229 -4.84 -17.45 -16.66
CA SER A 229 -4.28 -17.96 -15.42
C SER A 229 -5.36 -18.36 -14.42
N PRO A 230 -6.00 -19.55 -14.57
CA PRO A 230 -7.10 -19.98 -13.71
C PRO A 230 -6.67 -20.18 -12.23
N GLN A 231 -5.36 -20.28 -11.97
CA GLN A 231 -4.80 -20.44 -10.62
C GLN A 231 -4.40 -19.11 -9.97
N LEU A 232 -4.56 -17.98 -10.66
CA LEU A 232 -4.23 -16.67 -10.07
C LEU A 232 -5.20 -16.40 -8.90
N PRO A 233 -4.67 -16.14 -7.67
CA PRO A 233 -5.50 -15.96 -6.50
C PRO A 233 -6.50 -14.80 -6.66
N GLY A 234 -7.71 -15.00 -6.13
CA GLY A 234 -8.74 -13.96 -6.07
C GLY A 234 -9.54 -13.74 -7.36
N LEU A 235 -9.24 -14.41 -8.49
CA LEU A 235 -9.99 -14.22 -9.73
C LEU A 235 -11.44 -14.68 -9.62
N TYR A 236 -11.69 -15.84 -9.01
CA TYR A 236 -13.06 -16.33 -8.81
C TYR A 236 -13.81 -15.49 -7.78
N THR A 237 -13.15 -14.98 -6.76
CA THR A 237 -13.73 -14.01 -5.82
C THR A 237 -14.13 -12.72 -6.53
N LEU A 238 -13.25 -12.17 -7.38
CA LEU A 238 -13.57 -11.00 -8.19
C LEU A 238 -14.72 -11.28 -9.17
N SER A 239 -14.76 -12.46 -9.80
CA SER A 239 -15.87 -12.87 -10.66
C SER A 239 -17.19 -12.91 -9.90
N GLY A 240 -17.19 -13.48 -8.68
CA GLY A 240 -18.37 -13.48 -7.80
C GLY A 240 -18.83 -12.07 -7.45
N LEU A 241 -17.93 -11.19 -7.07
CA LEU A 241 -18.25 -9.78 -6.77
C LEU A 241 -18.86 -9.04 -7.97
N ILE A 242 -18.33 -9.26 -9.17
CA ILE A 242 -18.87 -8.65 -10.40
C ILE A 242 -20.29 -9.16 -10.68
N MET A 243 -20.54 -10.47 -10.51
CA MET A 243 -21.85 -11.07 -10.72
C MET A 243 -22.86 -10.61 -9.67
N ASP A 244 -22.44 -10.52 -8.42
CA ASP A 244 -23.30 -10.06 -7.32
C ASP A 244 -23.72 -8.60 -7.51
N ASP A 245 -22.77 -7.72 -7.79
CA ASP A 245 -23.02 -6.30 -8.10
C ASP A 245 -23.92 -6.12 -9.35
N ALA A 246 -23.87 -7.05 -10.29
CA ALA A 246 -24.74 -7.09 -11.47
C ALA A 246 -26.13 -7.69 -11.19
N GLY A 247 -26.38 -8.23 -9.98
CA GLY A 247 -27.62 -8.88 -9.59
C GLY A 247 -27.72 -10.36 -10.02
N ASP A 248 -26.67 -10.95 -10.56
CA ASP A 248 -26.58 -12.39 -10.86
C ASP A 248 -26.14 -13.18 -9.62
N HIS A 249 -27.00 -13.23 -8.61
CA HIS A 249 -26.71 -13.90 -7.33
C HIS A 249 -26.46 -15.41 -7.49
N GLY A 250 -27.04 -16.05 -8.51
CA GLY A 250 -26.75 -17.48 -8.79
C GLY A 250 -25.36 -17.70 -9.34
N GLY A 251 -24.94 -16.88 -10.30
CA GLY A 251 -23.60 -16.87 -10.84
C GLY A 251 -22.55 -16.49 -9.78
N ALA A 252 -22.89 -15.50 -8.93
CA ALA A 252 -22.03 -15.07 -7.83
C ALA A 252 -21.76 -16.20 -6.85
N ALA A 253 -22.78 -16.92 -6.38
CA ALA A 253 -22.63 -18.06 -5.48
C ALA A 253 -21.69 -19.12 -6.08
N ALA A 254 -21.91 -19.53 -7.33
CA ALA A 254 -21.08 -20.51 -8.03
C ALA A 254 -19.61 -20.04 -8.19
N ALA A 255 -19.40 -18.74 -8.39
CA ALA A 255 -18.04 -18.19 -8.49
C ALA A 255 -17.34 -18.16 -7.12
N PHE A 256 -18.03 -17.79 -6.04
CA PHE A 256 -17.48 -17.85 -4.68
C PHE A 256 -17.18 -19.28 -4.24
N GLU A 257 -18.04 -20.26 -4.58
CA GLU A 257 -17.75 -21.66 -4.32
C GLU A 257 -16.45 -22.12 -4.98
N LYS A 258 -16.22 -21.75 -6.26
CA LYS A 258 -14.94 -22.01 -6.95
C LYS A 258 -13.75 -21.31 -6.28
N ALA A 259 -13.96 -20.10 -5.76
CA ALA A 259 -12.92 -19.41 -5.00
C ALA A 259 -12.54 -20.20 -3.74
N LEU A 260 -13.53 -20.78 -3.04
CA LEU A 260 -13.33 -21.58 -1.83
C LEU A 260 -12.76 -22.98 -2.13
N GLU A 261 -13.02 -23.56 -3.30
CA GLU A 261 -12.31 -24.76 -3.77
C GLU A 261 -10.81 -24.50 -3.95
N ALA A 262 -10.44 -23.32 -4.47
CA ALA A 262 -9.05 -22.93 -4.66
C ALA A 262 -8.38 -22.46 -3.37
N ASN A 263 -9.09 -21.71 -2.54
CA ASN A 263 -8.63 -21.22 -1.23
C ASN A 263 -9.73 -21.34 -0.18
N PRO A 264 -9.75 -22.43 0.62
CA PRO A 264 -10.75 -22.65 1.68
C PRO A 264 -10.74 -21.60 2.81
N ASN A 265 -9.78 -20.67 2.81
CA ASN A 265 -9.66 -19.58 3.77
C ASN A 265 -9.82 -18.20 3.12
N ASP A 266 -10.47 -18.13 1.96
CA ASP A 266 -10.79 -16.84 1.34
C ASP A 266 -11.90 -16.13 2.13
N PHE A 267 -11.49 -15.17 2.95
CA PHE A 267 -12.41 -14.38 3.79
C PHE A 267 -13.50 -13.71 2.95
N GLN A 268 -13.13 -13.07 1.82
CA GLN A 268 -14.09 -12.35 0.99
C GLN A 268 -15.11 -13.31 0.34
N ALA A 269 -14.65 -14.46 -0.13
CA ALA A 269 -15.54 -15.46 -0.70
C ALA A 269 -16.54 -15.99 0.34
N HIS A 270 -16.10 -16.31 1.57
CA HIS A 270 -17.00 -16.71 2.64
C HIS A 270 -18.01 -15.61 3.00
N LEU A 271 -17.56 -14.39 3.19
CA LEU A 271 -18.39 -13.24 3.54
C LEU A 271 -19.50 -13.02 2.50
N HIS A 272 -19.11 -12.86 1.23
CA HIS A 272 -20.07 -12.55 0.17
C HIS A 272 -20.95 -13.74 -0.22
N LEU A 273 -20.44 -14.97 -0.16
CA LEU A 273 -21.28 -16.16 -0.35
C LEU A 273 -22.34 -16.25 0.76
N GLY A 274 -21.99 -15.97 2.01
CA GLY A 274 -22.93 -15.92 3.11
C GLY A 274 -24.04 -14.88 2.88
N ALA A 275 -23.69 -13.67 2.45
CA ALA A 275 -24.66 -12.60 2.12
C ALA A 275 -25.58 -12.99 0.93
N VAL A 276 -25.02 -13.55 -0.13
CA VAL A 276 -25.79 -14.05 -1.28
C VAL A 276 -26.76 -15.15 -0.86
N LEU A 277 -26.31 -16.14 -0.10
CA LEU A 277 -27.16 -17.24 0.41
C LEU A 277 -28.24 -16.72 1.36
N TYR A 278 -27.95 -15.70 2.17
CA TYR A 278 -28.98 -15.02 2.99
C TYR A 278 -30.09 -14.42 2.12
N SER A 279 -29.73 -13.74 1.02
CA SER A 279 -30.70 -13.18 0.07
C SER A 279 -31.57 -14.26 -0.57
N GLN A 280 -31.00 -15.44 -0.81
CA GLN A 280 -31.69 -16.64 -1.34
C GLN A 280 -32.48 -17.42 -0.28
N ARG A 281 -32.51 -16.95 0.96
CA ARG A 281 -33.18 -17.61 2.10
C ARG A 281 -32.59 -18.96 2.50
N THR A 282 -31.37 -19.26 2.15
CA THR A 282 -30.65 -20.48 2.54
C THR A 282 -29.87 -20.20 3.84
N LEU A 283 -30.61 -20.02 4.94
CA LEU A 283 -30.09 -19.44 6.17
C LEU A 283 -28.99 -20.28 6.85
N ASP A 284 -29.19 -21.61 6.93
CA ASP A 284 -28.20 -22.50 7.60
C ASP A 284 -26.82 -22.43 6.93
N THR A 285 -26.81 -22.47 5.60
CA THR A 285 -25.57 -22.41 4.80
C THR A 285 -24.98 -21.01 4.85
N ALA A 286 -25.81 -19.95 4.77
CA ALA A 286 -25.37 -18.56 4.94
C ALA A 286 -24.64 -18.36 6.26
N ARG A 287 -25.24 -18.84 7.36
CA ARG A 287 -24.65 -18.78 8.69
C ARG A 287 -23.29 -19.48 8.74
N ALA A 288 -23.20 -20.72 8.23
CA ALA A 288 -21.94 -21.46 8.24
C ALA A 288 -20.79 -20.70 7.54
N HIS A 289 -21.07 -20.06 6.40
CA HIS A 289 -20.08 -19.27 5.68
C HIS A 289 -19.71 -17.98 6.44
N LEU A 290 -20.67 -17.27 7.04
CA LEU A 290 -20.39 -16.06 7.81
C LEU A 290 -19.64 -16.36 9.12
N GLU A 291 -19.95 -17.46 9.80
CA GLU A 291 -19.19 -17.95 10.95
C GLU A 291 -17.75 -18.28 10.53
N ARG A 292 -17.56 -18.92 9.38
CA ARG A 292 -16.22 -19.18 8.85
C ARG A 292 -15.47 -17.89 8.49
N ALA A 293 -16.13 -16.88 7.92
CA ALA A 293 -15.53 -15.56 7.72
C ALA A 293 -15.05 -14.94 9.04
N LEU A 294 -15.85 -15.04 10.11
CA LEU A 294 -15.49 -14.54 11.44
C LEU A 294 -14.39 -15.36 12.15
N GLU A 295 -14.23 -16.64 11.82
CA GLU A 295 -13.06 -17.40 12.27
C GLU A 295 -11.76 -16.89 11.64
N ILE A 296 -11.82 -16.38 10.39
CA ILE A 296 -10.67 -15.83 9.67
C ILE A 296 -10.39 -14.38 10.11
N ASP A 297 -11.43 -13.56 10.21
CA ASP A 297 -11.36 -12.17 10.70
C ASP A 297 -12.45 -11.90 11.74
N PRO A 298 -12.16 -12.11 13.04
CA PRO A 298 -13.13 -11.92 14.12
C PRO A 298 -13.59 -10.47 14.32
N SER A 299 -12.85 -9.49 13.75
CA SER A 299 -13.12 -8.07 13.89
C SER A 299 -13.94 -7.47 12.74
N SER A 300 -14.28 -8.26 11.74
CA SER A 300 -15.04 -7.80 10.58
C SER A 300 -16.45 -7.36 10.95
N SER A 301 -16.65 -6.04 11.02
CA SER A 301 -17.97 -5.45 11.28
C SER A 301 -19.01 -5.89 10.25
N LEU A 302 -18.59 -6.06 8.98
CA LEU A 302 -19.49 -6.48 7.91
C LEU A 302 -19.93 -7.94 8.09
N ALA A 303 -19.01 -8.84 8.45
CA ALA A 303 -19.35 -10.25 8.70
C ALA A 303 -20.26 -10.39 9.93
N LEU A 304 -20.01 -9.62 10.99
CA LEU A 304 -20.86 -9.57 12.18
C LEU A 304 -22.26 -9.06 11.84
N TYR A 305 -22.36 -8.02 11.05
CA TYR A 305 -23.64 -7.46 10.61
C TYR A 305 -24.42 -8.47 9.77
N GLU A 306 -23.83 -9.08 8.76
CA GLU A 306 -24.47 -10.09 7.91
C GLU A 306 -24.91 -11.30 8.72
N LEU A 307 -24.09 -11.79 9.66
CA LEU A 307 -24.46 -12.89 10.55
C LEU A 307 -25.63 -12.52 11.46
N ALA A 308 -25.67 -11.29 11.95
CA ALA A 308 -26.79 -10.81 12.76
C ALA A 308 -28.11 -10.78 11.96
N LEU A 309 -28.05 -10.39 10.67
CA LEU A 309 -29.23 -10.44 9.79
C LEU A 309 -29.74 -11.89 9.59
N VAL A 310 -28.83 -12.85 9.44
CA VAL A 310 -29.18 -14.28 9.35
C VAL A 310 -29.82 -14.74 10.65
N LYS A 311 -29.18 -14.50 11.83
CA LYS A 311 -29.71 -14.87 13.14
C LYS A 311 -31.07 -14.24 13.42
N ARG A 312 -31.26 -12.98 13.03
CA ARG A 312 -32.57 -12.31 13.11
C ARG A 312 -33.63 -13.03 12.28
N ALA A 313 -33.28 -13.47 11.06
CA ALA A 313 -34.19 -14.19 10.18
C ALA A 313 -34.55 -15.59 10.73
N GLU A 314 -33.64 -16.23 11.47
CA GLU A 314 -33.85 -17.49 12.20
C GLU A 314 -34.65 -17.30 13.50
N GLY A 315 -34.94 -16.05 13.90
CA GLY A 315 -35.63 -15.73 15.15
C GLY A 315 -34.73 -15.70 16.39
N GLN A 316 -33.40 -15.77 16.22
CA GLN A 316 -32.41 -15.74 17.30
C GLN A 316 -32.08 -14.29 17.67
N VAL A 317 -33.06 -13.55 18.17
CA VAL A 317 -33.01 -12.10 18.32
C VAL A 317 -31.89 -11.64 19.25
N GLU A 318 -31.70 -12.28 20.39
CA GLU A 318 -30.69 -11.98 21.39
C GLU A 318 -29.27 -12.20 20.82
N ALA A 319 -29.05 -13.29 20.09
CA ALA A 319 -27.78 -13.58 19.45
C ALA A 319 -27.47 -12.58 18.31
N ALA A 320 -28.50 -12.10 17.58
CA ALA A 320 -28.33 -11.03 16.60
C ALA A 320 -27.92 -9.70 17.25
N VAL A 321 -28.49 -9.36 18.41
CA VAL A 321 -28.10 -8.17 19.17
C VAL A 321 -26.65 -8.25 19.60
N GLU A 322 -26.16 -9.40 20.10
CA GLU A 322 -24.76 -9.57 20.50
C GLU A 322 -23.79 -9.32 19.35
N ASP A 323 -24.09 -9.81 18.15
CA ASP A 323 -23.23 -9.59 16.98
C ASP A 323 -23.30 -8.14 16.50
N LEU A 324 -24.47 -7.50 16.50
CA LEU A 324 -24.60 -6.08 16.19
C LEU A 324 -23.88 -5.19 17.20
N GLU A 325 -23.95 -5.51 18.51
CA GLU A 325 -23.20 -4.80 19.54
C GLU A 325 -21.69 -4.90 19.32
N LYS A 326 -21.18 -6.02 18.79
CA LYS A 326 -19.77 -6.15 18.35
C LYS A 326 -19.52 -5.28 17.12
N ALA A 327 -20.37 -5.34 16.09
CA ALA A 327 -20.21 -4.58 14.86
C ALA A 327 -20.13 -3.06 15.11
N VAL A 328 -21.01 -2.51 15.96
CA VAL A 328 -20.98 -1.07 16.31
C VAL A 328 -19.78 -0.68 17.18
N ARG A 329 -19.19 -1.62 17.92
CA ARG A 329 -17.93 -1.36 18.65
C ARG A 329 -16.74 -1.24 17.71
N GLU A 330 -16.67 -2.09 16.68
CA GLU A 330 -15.59 -2.08 15.68
C GLU A 330 -15.71 -0.90 14.72
N THR A 331 -16.95 -0.51 14.35
CA THR A 331 -17.19 0.59 13.41
C THR A 331 -18.34 1.48 13.89
N PRO A 332 -18.08 2.38 14.87
CA PRO A 332 -19.12 3.18 15.52
C PRO A 332 -19.82 4.23 14.61
N GLU A 333 -19.22 4.55 13.47
CA GLU A 333 -19.77 5.48 12.47
C GLU A 333 -20.61 4.82 11.39
N TRP A 334 -20.74 3.49 11.38
CA TRP A 334 -21.53 2.76 10.41
C TRP A 334 -23.01 2.74 10.84
N VAL A 335 -23.88 3.39 10.08
CA VAL A 335 -25.27 3.67 10.45
C VAL A 335 -26.15 2.42 10.51
N GLU A 336 -25.99 1.51 9.52
CA GLU A 336 -26.90 0.38 9.33
C GLU A 336 -26.96 -0.58 10.53
N PRO A 337 -25.85 -0.97 11.20
CA PRO A 337 -25.92 -1.78 12.42
C PRO A 337 -26.63 -1.09 13.58
N HIS A 338 -26.51 0.23 13.74
CA HIS A 338 -27.25 0.98 14.77
C HIS A 338 -28.76 0.97 14.53
N VAL A 339 -29.18 1.09 13.24
CA VAL A 339 -30.62 1.01 12.87
C VAL A 339 -31.18 -0.35 13.22
N GLU A 340 -30.49 -1.43 12.84
CA GLU A 340 -30.91 -2.80 13.15
C GLU A 340 -30.92 -3.06 14.64
N LEU A 341 -29.90 -2.61 15.36
CA LEU A 341 -29.79 -2.76 16.82
C LEU A 341 -30.93 -2.05 17.55
N ALA A 342 -31.26 -0.81 17.14
CA ALA A 342 -32.41 -0.08 17.69
C ALA A 342 -33.72 -0.86 17.49
N ALA A 343 -33.93 -1.39 16.28
CA ALA A 343 -35.16 -2.16 15.99
C ALA A 343 -35.26 -3.45 16.84
N LEU A 344 -34.15 -4.15 17.04
CA LEU A 344 -34.12 -5.37 17.86
C LEU A 344 -34.28 -5.06 19.35
N TYR A 345 -33.71 -3.97 19.86
CA TYR A 345 -33.93 -3.55 21.24
C TYR A 345 -35.40 -3.22 21.52
N TYR A 346 -36.09 -2.49 20.60
CA TYR A 346 -37.52 -2.26 20.74
C TYR A 346 -38.34 -3.54 20.72
N ARG A 347 -37.96 -4.52 19.88
CA ARG A 347 -38.61 -5.83 19.84
C ARG A 347 -38.42 -6.60 21.15
N LEU A 348 -37.30 -6.42 21.84
CA LEU A 348 -36.96 -6.99 23.14
C LEU A 348 -37.51 -6.18 24.34
N HIS A 349 -38.30 -5.14 24.10
CA HIS A 349 -38.79 -4.17 25.09
C HIS A 349 -37.68 -3.41 25.84
N ARG A 350 -36.47 -3.37 25.31
CA ARG A 350 -35.33 -2.57 25.81
C ARG A 350 -35.40 -1.11 25.25
N LEU A 351 -36.45 -0.38 25.71
CA LEU A 351 -36.82 0.92 25.10
C LEU A 351 -35.73 1.98 25.22
N GLU A 352 -35.02 2.03 26.33
CA GLU A 352 -33.93 2.99 26.56
C GLU A 352 -32.73 2.73 25.65
N ASP A 353 -32.37 1.47 25.45
CA ASP A 353 -31.29 1.06 24.56
C ASP A 353 -31.65 1.39 23.11
N GLY A 354 -32.86 1.05 22.66
CA GLY A 354 -33.34 1.43 21.33
C GLY A 354 -33.34 2.94 21.08
N ALA A 355 -33.79 3.72 22.08
CA ALA A 355 -33.76 5.17 21.99
C ALA A 355 -32.33 5.75 21.96
N ARG A 356 -31.37 5.08 22.61
CA ARG A 356 -29.97 5.47 22.56
C ARG A 356 -29.40 5.28 21.14
N GLU A 357 -29.64 4.10 20.55
CA GLU A 357 -29.18 3.83 19.17
C GLU A 357 -29.81 4.77 18.15
N ASN A 358 -31.10 5.07 18.25
CA ASN A 358 -31.74 6.05 17.38
C ASN A 358 -31.08 7.44 17.46
N ARG A 359 -30.70 7.90 18.67
CA ARG A 359 -29.98 9.19 18.80
C ARG A 359 -28.61 9.16 18.10
N ILE A 360 -27.93 7.99 18.09
CA ILE A 360 -26.68 7.83 17.35
C ILE A 360 -26.94 7.91 15.84
N VAL A 361 -27.96 7.22 15.34
CA VAL A 361 -28.39 7.28 13.93
C VAL A 361 -28.68 8.72 13.50
N ASP A 362 -29.46 9.47 14.29
CA ASP A 362 -29.81 10.86 14.00
C ASP A 362 -28.56 11.74 13.92
N ARG A 363 -27.63 11.57 14.87
CA ARG A 363 -26.35 12.31 14.88
C ARG A 363 -25.50 12.00 13.65
N LEU A 364 -25.29 10.72 13.34
CA LEU A 364 -24.49 10.28 12.18
C LEU A 364 -25.10 10.77 10.85
N ALA A 365 -26.42 10.72 10.73
CA ALA A 365 -27.13 11.24 9.57
C ALA A 365 -26.97 12.77 9.42
N GLU A 366 -26.93 13.52 10.51
CA GLU A 366 -26.69 14.96 10.49
C GLU A 366 -25.24 15.29 10.12
N GLU A 367 -24.26 14.57 10.68
CA GLU A 367 -22.85 14.69 10.33
C GLU A 367 -22.61 14.43 8.84
N GLN A 368 -23.24 13.39 8.27
CA GLN A 368 -23.16 13.11 6.83
C GLN A 368 -23.78 14.21 5.97
N ARG A 369 -24.91 14.79 6.39
CA ARG A 369 -25.53 15.93 5.69
C ARG A 369 -24.62 17.16 5.68
N GLN A 370 -23.98 17.46 6.80
CA GLN A 370 -23.05 18.58 6.92
C GLN A 370 -21.79 18.38 6.07
N LEU A 371 -21.23 17.15 6.02
CA LEU A 371 -20.10 16.82 5.14
C LEU A 371 -20.47 17.01 3.66
N LYS A 372 -21.62 16.52 3.23
CA LYS A 372 -22.11 16.71 1.85
C LYS A 372 -22.33 18.19 1.52
N SER A 373 -22.85 18.99 2.44
CA SER A 373 -23.05 20.44 2.21
C SER A 373 -21.74 21.21 2.06
N ARG A 374 -20.69 20.83 2.80
CA ARG A 374 -19.33 21.41 2.70
C ARG A 374 -18.64 21.06 1.40
N THR A 375 -18.84 19.83 0.88
CA THR A 375 -18.25 19.41 -0.39
C THR A 375 -18.92 20.03 -1.61
N VAL A 376 -20.21 20.37 -1.52
CA VAL A 376 -20.99 21.02 -2.60
C VAL A 376 -20.74 22.54 -2.63
N ASN A 377 -20.33 23.17 -1.53
CA ASN A 377 -20.10 24.62 -1.48
C ASN A 377 -18.74 24.97 -0.83
N PRO A 378 -17.61 24.83 -1.56
CA PRO A 378 -16.26 25.08 -1.02
C PRO A 378 -15.95 26.60 -0.81
N ARG A 379 -16.95 27.51 -0.84
CA ARG A 379 -16.78 28.98 -0.81
C ARG A 379 -17.38 29.68 0.43
N THR A 380 -17.49 28.99 1.55
CA THR A 380 -17.75 29.68 2.82
C THR A 380 -16.62 29.39 3.81
N PRO A 381 -15.94 30.45 4.33
CA PRO A 381 -14.82 30.31 5.24
C PRO A 381 -15.22 29.73 6.60
#